data_6dd8d293ccf5427624123b9960be4367
#
_entry.id   6dd8d293ccf5427624123b9960be4367
#
_cell.length_a   1.000
_cell.length_b   1.000
_cell.length_c   1.000
_cell.angle_alpha   90.00
_cell.angle_beta   90.00
_cell.angle_gamma   90.00
#
_symmetry.space_group_name_H-M   'P 1'
#
loop_
_entity.id
_entity.type
_entity.pdbx_description
1 polymer ?
#
loop_
_entity_poly.entity_id
_entity_poly.type
_entity_poly.pdbx_seq_one_letter_code
_entity_poly.pdbx_strand_id
1 'polypeptide(L)'
;RINANGWVRFFAIPMLLFYVLLYPISIFMSWISEAIMRLFGVPIGKTDTYMLGKVDLDRLVEESIQTSDEEVESDLKFFQNALDLSKVKLRNCIVPRTEIEAVEYDASLDELKQLFVQSGYSKLLVYKENIDNIVGYVHSKELFTKPEQWQTHIIAVPIVPETMAANKLMNMLLLKNKSLAVVVDEFGGTAGIVTLEDIVEEIFGEIEDEHDTAQYVEKKISDREYIFSSRLEIDYVNETFG
;
A
#
# COMPACT_ATOMS: atom_id res chain seq x y z
N ARG A 1 -3.18 44.73 -29.04
CA ARG A 1 -3.96 43.49 -29.21
C ARG A 1 -3.42 42.77 -30.45
N ILE A 2 -2.59 41.76 -30.25
CA ILE A 2 -2.05 40.92 -31.33
C ILE A 2 -3.20 40.00 -31.81
N ASN A 3 -3.53 40.12 -33.11
CA ASN A 3 -4.55 39.27 -33.73
C ASN A 3 -4.03 37.83 -33.90
N ALA A 4 -4.03 37.07 -32.80
CA ALA A 4 -3.56 35.68 -32.79
C ALA A 4 -4.25 34.78 -33.84
N ASN A 5 -5.54 35.02 -34.10
CA ASN A 5 -6.31 34.28 -35.11
C ASN A 5 -5.85 34.53 -36.56
N GLY A 6 -5.30 35.70 -36.85
CA GLY A 6 -4.78 36.02 -38.19
C GLY A 6 -3.48 35.26 -38.50
N TRP A 7 -2.58 35.20 -37.52
CA TRP A 7 -1.32 34.44 -37.61
C TRP A 7 -1.54 32.93 -37.73
N VAL A 8 -2.50 32.40 -36.97
CA VAL A 8 -2.85 30.96 -37.04
C VAL A 8 -3.37 30.62 -38.46
N ARG A 9 -4.22 31.43 -39.05
CA ARG A 9 -4.72 31.22 -40.44
C ARG A 9 -3.61 31.32 -41.48
N PHE A 10 -2.69 32.26 -41.32
CA PHE A 10 -1.58 32.44 -42.25
C PHE A 10 -0.63 31.21 -42.23
N PHE A 11 -0.33 30.68 -41.05
CA PHE A 11 0.54 29.49 -40.94
C PHE A 11 -0.18 28.17 -41.17
N ALA A 12 -1.51 28.10 -41.09
CA ALA A 12 -2.26 26.88 -41.30
C ALA A 12 -2.10 26.33 -42.72
N ILE A 13 -2.06 27.17 -43.74
CA ILE A 13 -1.94 26.75 -45.15
C ILE A 13 -0.57 26.09 -45.43
N PRO A 14 0.59 26.71 -45.14
CA PRO A 14 1.88 26.09 -45.33
C PRO A 14 2.06 24.83 -44.45
N MET A 15 1.53 24.82 -43.24
CA MET A 15 1.61 23.69 -42.36
C MET A 15 0.80 22.47 -42.89
N LEU A 16 -0.38 22.71 -43.46
CA LEU A 16 -1.21 21.70 -44.12
C LEU A 16 -0.50 21.15 -45.36
N LEU A 17 0.16 22.01 -46.10
CA LEU A 17 0.93 21.60 -47.32
C LEU A 17 2.10 20.70 -46.92
N PHE A 18 2.86 21.05 -45.89
CA PHE A 18 3.91 20.19 -45.34
C PHE A 18 3.37 18.87 -44.79
N TYR A 19 2.21 18.89 -44.10
CA TYR A 19 1.58 17.67 -43.62
C TYR A 19 1.21 16.72 -44.76
N VAL A 20 0.53 17.22 -45.81
CA VAL A 20 0.14 16.42 -46.96
C VAL A 20 1.37 15.88 -47.70
N LEU A 21 2.46 16.65 -47.81
CA LEU A 21 3.70 16.24 -48.46
C LEU A 21 4.46 15.18 -47.64
N LEU A 22 4.50 15.32 -46.32
CA LEU A 22 5.26 14.42 -45.45
C LEU A 22 4.46 13.15 -45.06
N TYR A 23 3.12 13.23 -45.14
CA TYR A 23 2.25 12.12 -44.72
C TYR A 23 2.54 10.79 -45.48
N PRO A 24 2.67 10.75 -46.83
CA PRO A 24 2.99 9.52 -47.54
C PRO A 24 4.39 8.99 -47.20
N ILE A 25 5.35 9.89 -46.89
CA ILE A 25 6.70 9.49 -46.47
C ILE A 25 6.64 8.81 -45.11
N SER A 26 5.86 9.35 -44.20
CA SER A 26 5.66 8.77 -42.84
C SER A 26 5.03 7.38 -42.92
N ILE A 27 3.99 7.22 -43.76
CA ILE A 27 3.35 5.89 -43.99
C ILE A 27 4.35 4.89 -44.56
N PHE A 28 5.13 5.32 -45.55
CA PHE A 28 6.12 4.45 -46.18
C PHE A 28 7.20 4.00 -45.19
N MET A 29 7.69 4.92 -44.33
CA MET A 29 8.66 4.58 -43.29
C MET A 29 8.07 3.63 -42.24
N SER A 30 6.81 3.85 -41.83
CA SER A 30 6.12 2.93 -40.91
C SER A 30 5.96 1.53 -41.53
N TRP A 31 5.62 1.43 -42.81
CA TRP A 31 5.50 0.17 -43.50
C TRP A 31 6.84 -0.58 -43.59
N ILE A 32 7.93 0.14 -43.89
CA ILE A 32 9.29 -0.45 -43.90
C ILE A 32 9.63 -0.96 -42.47
N SER A 33 9.37 -0.16 -41.44
CA SER A 33 9.64 -0.55 -40.05
C SER A 33 8.88 -1.82 -39.66
N GLU A 34 7.59 -1.91 -40.01
CA GLU A 34 6.79 -3.11 -39.76
C GLU A 34 7.33 -4.33 -40.57
N ALA A 35 7.76 -4.14 -41.80
CA ALA A 35 8.32 -5.21 -42.62
C ALA A 35 9.62 -5.75 -41.99
N ILE A 36 10.49 -4.86 -41.49
CA ILE A 36 11.73 -5.24 -40.82
C ILE A 36 11.42 -5.99 -39.52
N MET A 37 10.50 -5.49 -38.69
CA MET A 37 10.12 -6.15 -37.44
C MET A 37 9.54 -7.54 -37.65
N ARG A 38 8.73 -7.74 -38.74
CA ARG A 38 8.22 -9.06 -39.14
C ARG A 38 9.32 -10.01 -39.53
N LEU A 39 10.34 -9.51 -40.26
CA LEU A 39 11.49 -10.30 -40.67
C LEU A 39 12.31 -10.82 -39.48
N PHE A 40 12.41 -10.02 -38.40
CA PHE A 40 13.10 -10.39 -37.17
C PHE A 40 12.21 -11.14 -36.15
N GLY A 41 10.95 -11.49 -36.52
CA GLY A 41 10.07 -12.26 -35.66
C GLY A 41 9.60 -11.54 -34.41
N VAL A 42 9.72 -10.21 -34.37
CA VAL A 42 9.22 -9.40 -33.24
C VAL A 42 7.70 -9.29 -33.37
N PRO A 43 6.89 -9.73 -32.40
CA PRO A 43 5.45 -9.60 -32.46
C PRO A 43 5.08 -8.11 -32.47
N ILE A 44 4.49 -7.66 -33.56
CA ILE A 44 3.91 -6.32 -33.67
C ILE A 44 2.61 -6.35 -32.87
N GLY A 45 2.67 -6.01 -31.59
CA GLY A 45 1.48 -5.71 -30.82
C GLY A 45 0.80 -4.51 -31.50
N LYS A 46 -0.50 -4.62 -31.79
CA LYS A 46 -1.31 -3.45 -32.10
C LYS A 46 -1.06 -2.44 -31.00
N THR A 47 -0.68 -1.25 -31.38
CA THR A 47 -0.44 -0.10 -30.49
C THR A 47 -1.78 0.29 -29.87
N ASP A 48 -2.27 -0.56 -28.98
CA ASP A 48 -3.29 -0.16 -28.06
C ASP A 48 -2.60 0.66 -26.97
N THR A 49 -2.83 1.96 -27.08
CA THR A 49 -2.64 2.93 -26.00
C THR A 49 -1.23 2.86 -25.41
N TYR A 50 -0.50 3.95 -25.48
CA TYR A 50 0.67 4.20 -24.64
C TYR A 50 0.32 3.85 -23.20
N MET A 51 0.44 2.58 -22.83
CA MET A 51 0.58 2.22 -21.46
C MET A 51 1.92 2.81 -21.07
N LEU A 52 1.88 3.99 -20.46
CA LEU A 52 2.97 4.44 -19.62
C LEU A 52 3.35 3.24 -18.78
N GLY A 53 4.46 2.60 -19.14
CA GLY A 53 4.94 1.44 -18.39
C GLY A 53 5.14 1.90 -16.95
N LYS A 54 4.96 0.98 -15.98
CA LYS A 54 5.22 1.30 -14.57
C LYS A 54 6.57 2.01 -14.40
N VAL A 55 7.58 1.63 -15.22
CA VAL A 55 8.93 2.21 -15.25
C VAL A 55 8.93 3.66 -15.73
N ASP A 56 8.08 4.02 -16.73
CA ASP A 56 8.00 5.39 -17.23
C ASP A 56 7.26 6.29 -16.23
N LEU A 57 6.29 5.72 -15.50
CA LEU A 57 5.57 6.42 -14.44
C LEU A 57 6.48 6.68 -13.24
N ASP A 58 7.23 5.67 -12.78
CA ASP A 58 8.20 5.79 -11.69
C ASP A 58 9.21 6.91 -12.00
N ARG A 59 9.71 6.97 -13.24
CA ARG A 59 10.67 7.98 -13.68
C ARG A 59 10.08 9.40 -13.74
N LEU A 60 8.82 9.56 -14.19
CA LEU A 60 8.14 10.84 -14.19
C LEU A 60 7.86 11.35 -12.78
N VAL A 61 7.56 10.44 -11.85
CA VAL A 61 7.37 10.77 -10.43
C VAL A 61 8.70 11.23 -9.82
N GLU A 62 9.80 10.50 -10.01
CA GLU A 62 11.13 10.88 -9.53
C GLU A 62 11.59 12.26 -10.08
N GLU A 63 11.38 12.54 -11.37
CA GLU A 63 11.69 13.85 -11.96
C GLU A 63 10.83 14.98 -11.39
N SER A 64 9.59 14.68 -10.98
CA SER A 64 8.65 15.66 -10.43
C SER A 64 8.94 15.99 -8.97
N ILE A 65 9.42 15.04 -8.17
CA ILE A 65 9.79 15.23 -6.76
C ILE A 65 10.94 16.24 -6.63
N GLN A 66 11.91 16.23 -7.56
CA GLN A 66 13.06 17.13 -7.52
C GLN A 66 12.73 18.62 -7.78
N THR A 67 11.52 18.94 -8.23
CA THR A 67 11.12 20.30 -8.66
C THR A 67 9.88 20.85 -7.96
N SER A 68 9.32 20.17 -6.96
CA SER A 68 8.00 20.48 -6.40
C SER A 68 8.04 21.05 -4.99
N ASP A 69 6.98 21.81 -4.61
CA ASP A 69 6.70 22.24 -3.25
C ASP A 69 6.36 21.04 -2.35
N GLU A 70 6.58 21.13 -1.04
CA GLU A 70 6.44 20.03 -0.04
C GLU A 70 5.09 19.28 -0.10
N GLU A 71 3.97 19.97 -0.36
CA GLU A 71 2.65 19.31 -0.51
C GLU A 71 2.58 18.36 -1.72
N VAL A 72 3.18 18.78 -2.85
CA VAL A 72 3.20 17.99 -4.08
C VAL A 72 4.13 16.77 -3.93
N GLU A 73 5.20 16.91 -3.16
CA GLU A 73 6.12 15.81 -2.84
C GLU A 73 5.42 14.70 -2.05
N SER A 74 4.60 15.05 -1.06
CA SER A 74 3.81 14.11 -0.27
C SER A 74 2.83 13.31 -1.16
N ASP A 75 2.06 13.99 -2.01
CA ASP A 75 1.12 13.34 -2.93
C ASP A 75 1.80 12.37 -3.91
N LEU A 76 2.97 12.76 -4.41
CA LEU A 76 3.77 11.92 -5.29
C LEU A 76 4.32 10.69 -4.57
N LYS A 77 4.73 10.82 -3.30
CA LYS A 77 5.19 9.72 -2.45
C LYS A 77 4.07 8.71 -2.21
N PHE A 78 2.86 9.17 -1.88
CA PHE A 78 1.69 8.28 -1.74
C PHE A 78 1.39 7.51 -3.02
N PHE A 79 1.46 8.18 -4.16
CA PHE A 79 1.25 7.54 -5.44
C PHE A 79 2.32 6.47 -5.74
N GLN A 80 3.58 6.74 -5.44
CA GLN A 80 4.68 5.79 -5.60
C GLN A 80 4.51 4.58 -4.67
N ASN A 81 4.20 4.79 -3.39
CA ASN A 81 3.92 3.73 -2.44
C ASN A 81 2.76 2.83 -2.91
N ALA A 82 1.68 3.44 -3.44
CA ALA A 82 0.55 2.69 -3.99
C ALA A 82 0.96 1.80 -5.19
N LEU A 83 1.83 2.29 -6.08
CA LEU A 83 2.38 1.51 -7.18
C LEU A 83 3.26 0.36 -6.68
N ASP A 84 4.02 0.58 -5.61
CA ASP A 84 4.95 -0.38 -5.04
C ASP A 84 4.31 -1.38 -4.08
N LEU A 85 3.07 -1.15 -3.63
CA LEU A 85 2.33 -2.05 -2.76
C LEU A 85 2.29 -3.50 -3.30
N SER A 86 2.36 -3.68 -4.61
CA SER A 86 2.45 -4.99 -5.24
C SER A 86 3.75 -5.75 -4.94
N LYS A 87 4.81 -5.05 -4.54
CA LYS A 87 6.12 -5.59 -4.17
C LYS A 87 6.21 -5.86 -2.67
N VAL A 88 5.41 -5.16 -1.85
CA VAL A 88 5.37 -5.32 -0.40
C VAL A 88 4.83 -6.70 -0.04
N LYS A 89 5.54 -7.41 0.82
CA LYS A 89 5.14 -8.72 1.38
C LYS A 89 4.45 -8.53 2.71
N LEU A 90 3.49 -9.42 3.04
CA LEU A 90 2.77 -9.33 4.30
C LEU A 90 3.68 -9.35 5.52
N ARG A 91 4.79 -10.08 5.48
CA ARG A 91 5.76 -10.11 6.57
C ARG A 91 6.35 -8.73 6.97
N ASN A 92 6.20 -7.72 6.10
CA ASN A 92 6.69 -6.36 6.37
C ASN A 92 5.64 -5.49 7.06
N CYS A 93 4.36 -5.84 6.95
CA CYS A 93 3.22 -5.08 7.47
C CYS A 93 2.36 -5.89 8.46
N ILE A 94 2.90 -6.96 9.07
CA ILE A 94 2.19 -7.74 10.09
C ILE A 94 2.33 -7.09 11.47
N VAL A 95 1.25 -7.17 12.26
CA VAL A 95 1.33 -7.10 13.71
C VAL A 95 1.90 -8.45 14.18
N PRO A 96 3.08 -8.48 14.84
CA PRO A 96 3.75 -9.72 15.20
C PRO A 96 2.94 -10.58 16.16
N ARG A 97 3.16 -11.89 16.14
CA ARG A 97 2.53 -12.86 17.05
C ARG A 97 2.58 -12.46 18.54
N THR A 98 3.68 -11.83 18.96
CA THR A 98 3.91 -11.43 20.34
C THR A 98 3.02 -10.28 20.81
N GLU A 99 2.43 -9.55 19.87
CA GLU A 99 1.56 -8.39 20.11
C GLU A 99 0.09 -8.71 19.88
N ILE A 100 -0.23 -9.96 19.53
CA ILE A 100 -1.61 -10.39 19.29
C ILE A 100 -2.35 -10.52 20.61
N GLU A 101 -3.43 -9.77 20.77
CA GLU A 101 -4.40 -9.98 21.83
C GLU A 101 -5.47 -10.98 21.40
N ALA A 102 -5.56 -12.10 22.10
CA ALA A 102 -6.44 -13.19 21.77
C ALA A 102 -7.06 -13.82 23.01
N VAL A 103 -8.23 -14.42 22.85
CA VAL A 103 -8.97 -15.14 23.88
C VAL A 103 -9.09 -16.62 23.55
N GLU A 104 -9.01 -17.47 24.54
CA GLU A 104 -9.24 -18.89 24.36
C GLU A 104 -10.73 -19.18 24.08
N TYR A 105 -10.99 -20.13 23.19
CA TYR A 105 -12.35 -20.49 22.78
C TYR A 105 -13.26 -20.89 23.96
N ASP A 106 -12.69 -21.56 24.97
CA ASP A 106 -13.42 -22.05 26.15
C ASP A 106 -13.48 -21.02 27.28
N ALA A 107 -12.97 -19.81 27.09
CA ALA A 107 -13.02 -18.74 28.07
C ALA A 107 -14.46 -18.33 28.39
N SER A 108 -14.68 -17.88 29.61
CA SER A 108 -15.97 -17.37 30.08
C SER A 108 -16.31 -16.01 29.43
N LEU A 109 -17.60 -15.67 29.42
CA LEU A 109 -18.04 -14.35 28.95
C LEU A 109 -17.43 -13.20 29.75
N ASP A 110 -17.17 -13.40 31.04
CA ASP A 110 -16.61 -12.35 31.90
C ASP A 110 -15.11 -12.15 31.64
N GLU A 111 -14.35 -13.22 31.35
CA GLU A 111 -12.96 -13.12 30.87
C GLU A 111 -12.89 -12.39 29.55
N LEU A 112 -13.75 -12.73 28.59
CA LEU A 112 -13.84 -12.03 27.30
C LEU A 112 -14.10 -10.53 27.50
N LYS A 113 -15.02 -10.13 28.37
CA LYS A 113 -15.30 -8.72 28.70
C LYS A 113 -14.07 -8.02 29.30
N GLN A 114 -13.40 -8.69 30.24
CA GLN A 114 -12.21 -8.12 30.88
C GLN A 114 -11.10 -7.86 29.84
N LEU A 115 -10.87 -8.81 28.93
CA LEU A 115 -9.89 -8.63 27.84
C LEU A 115 -10.24 -7.46 26.93
N PHE A 116 -11.51 -7.29 26.54
CA PHE A 116 -11.91 -6.11 25.75
C PHE A 116 -11.69 -4.79 26.49
N VAL A 117 -11.93 -4.76 27.80
CA VAL A 117 -11.73 -3.55 28.62
C VAL A 117 -10.24 -3.26 28.81
N GLN A 118 -9.41 -4.28 28.99
CA GLN A 118 -7.98 -4.12 29.21
C GLN A 118 -7.22 -3.77 27.94
N SER A 119 -7.54 -4.45 26.82
CA SER A 119 -6.87 -4.22 25.54
C SER A 119 -7.34 -2.95 24.83
N GLY A 120 -8.59 -2.53 25.05
CA GLY A 120 -9.21 -1.41 24.34
C GLY A 120 -9.55 -1.72 22.87
N TYR A 121 -9.25 -2.91 22.37
CA TYR A 121 -9.51 -3.28 20.98
C TYR A 121 -11.00 -3.49 20.71
N SER A 122 -11.43 -3.27 19.49
CA SER A 122 -12.79 -3.56 19.03
C SER A 122 -13.00 -5.01 18.59
N LYS A 123 -11.92 -5.74 18.34
CA LYS A 123 -11.90 -7.14 17.87
C LYS A 123 -10.82 -7.89 18.63
N LEU A 124 -11.15 -9.10 19.12
CA LEU A 124 -10.19 -10.02 19.73
C LEU A 124 -10.17 -11.30 18.92
N LEU A 125 -8.98 -11.82 18.65
CA LEU A 125 -8.83 -13.13 18.04
C LEU A 125 -9.26 -14.24 19.00
N VAL A 126 -9.75 -15.34 18.45
CA VAL A 126 -10.16 -16.52 19.21
C VAL A 126 -9.32 -17.69 18.76
N TYR A 127 -8.66 -18.36 19.70
CA TYR A 127 -7.83 -19.54 19.45
C TYR A 127 -8.31 -20.75 20.24
N LYS A 128 -7.90 -21.94 19.81
CA LYS A 128 -8.09 -23.19 20.55
C LYS A 128 -6.73 -23.78 20.91
N GLU A 129 -6.55 -24.13 22.18
CA GLU A 129 -5.34 -24.76 22.75
C GLU A 129 -4.09 -23.87 22.66
N ASN A 130 -3.77 -23.35 21.48
CA ASN A 130 -2.63 -22.45 21.27
C ASN A 130 -2.92 -21.42 20.18
N ILE A 131 -2.10 -20.37 20.14
CA ILE A 131 -2.25 -19.23 19.23
C ILE A 131 -2.02 -19.61 17.74
N ASP A 132 -1.48 -20.80 17.46
CA ASP A 132 -1.33 -21.29 16.10
C ASP A 132 -2.64 -21.84 15.54
N ASN A 133 -3.63 -22.08 16.41
CA ASN A 133 -4.96 -22.59 16.02
C ASN A 133 -6.03 -21.48 16.18
N ILE A 134 -5.93 -20.44 15.40
CA ILE A 134 -6.91 -19.35 15.39
C ILE A 134 -8.17 -19.80 14.63
N VAL A 135 -9.32 -19.72 15.30
CA VAL A 135 -10.63 -20.10 14.75
C VAL A 135 -11.40 -18.91 14.15
N GLY A 136 -11.05 -17.68 14.55
CA GLY A 136 -11.71 -16.48 14.08
C GLY A 136 -11.46 -15.31 15.01
N TYR A 137 -12.36 -14.33 14.97
CA TYR A 137 -12.39 -13.21 15.91
C TYR A 137 -13.80 -12.93 16.39
N VAL A 138 -13.90 -12.27 17.54
CA VAL A 138 -15.16 -11.75 18.07
C VAL A 138 -15.09 -10.23 18.15
N HIS A 139 -16.21 -9.55 17.89
CA HIS A 139 -16.29 -8.09 17.95
C HIS A 139 -16.91 -7.66 19.28
N SER A 140 -16.37 -6.59 19.89
CA SER A 140 -16.85 -6.06 21.19
C SER A 140 -18.36 -5.72 21.20
N LYS A 141 -18.94 -5.35 20.05
CA LYS A 141 -20.38 -5.09 19.92
C LYS A 141 -21.26 -6.30 20.31
N GLU A 142 -20.74 -7.54 20.14
CA GLU A 142 -21.51 -8.73 20.49
C GLU A 142 -21.77 -8.85 21.99
N LEU A 143 -20.95 -8.21 22.82
CA LEU A 143 -21.16 -8.17 24.27
C LEU A 143 -22.43 -7.40 24.68
N PHE A 144 -22.89 -6.45 23.87
CA PHE A 144 -24.14 -5.70 24.14
C PHE A 144 -25.38 -6.57 24.06
N THR A 145 -25.34 -7.67 23.30
CA THR A 145 -26.46 -8.63 23.17
C THR A 145 -26.54 -9.62 24.34
N LYS A 146 -25.53 -9.62 25.24
CA LYS A 146 -25.40 -10.55 26.37
C LYS A 146 -25.64 -12.01 25.96
N PRO A 147 -24.88 -12.53 25.02
CA PRO A 147 -25.10 -13.86 24.49
C PRO A 147 -24.85 -14.93 25.58
N GLU A 148 -25.70 -15.95 25.64
CA GLU A 148 -25.47 -17.11 26.53
C GLU A 148 -24.22 -17.90 26.10
N GLN A 149 -23.96 -17.94 24.78
CA GLN A 149 -22.80 -18.59 24.18
C GLN A 149 -22.16 -17.61 23.18
N TRP A 150 -21.17 -16.88 23.62
CA TRP A 150 -20.47 -15.89 22.81
C TRP A 150 -19.73 -16.54 21.62
N GLN A 151 -19.37 -17.83 21.72
CA GLN A 151 -18.69 -18.59 20.68
C GLN A 151 -19.49 -18.67 19.36
N THR A 152 -20.81 -18.54 19.44
CA THR A 152 -21.68 -18.54 18.25
C THR A 152 -21.53 -17.26 17.40
N HIS A 153 -20.91 -16.22 17.96
CA HIS A 153 -20.65 -14.93 17.31
C HIS A 153 -19.24 -14.84 16.75
N ILE A 154 -18.46 -15.92 16.74
CA ILE A 154 -17.13 -15.94 16.15
C ILE A 154 -17.23 -15.80 14.63
N ILE A 155 -16.51 -14.83 14.12
CA ILE A 155 -16.44 -14.54 12.68
C ILE A 155 -15.15 -15.16 12.14
N ALA A 156 -15.27 -16.06 11.16
CA ALA A 156 -14.12 -16.69 10.53
C ALA A 156 -13.22 -15.67 9.84
N VAL A 157 -11.91 -15.84 9.98
CA VAL A 157 -10.87 -14.99 9.44
C VAL A 157 -10.13 -15.72 8.31
N PRO A 158 -9.73 -15.03 7.22
CA PRO A 158 -8.85 -15.63 6.21
C PRO A 158 -7.47 -15.92 6.79
N ILE A 159 -6.89 -17.04 6.37
CA ILE A 159 -5.51 -17.43 6.69
C ILE A 159 -4.68 -17.31 5.41
N VAL A 160 -3.56 -16.64 5.47
CA VAL A 160 -2.71 -16.32 4.31
C VAL A 160 -1.23 -16.49 4.64
N PRO A 161 -0.37 -16.85 3.68
CA PRO A 161 1.07 -16.97 3.91
C PRO A 161 1.74 -15.60 3.96
N GLU A 162 2.79 -15.45 4.76
CA GLU A 162 3.56 -14.22 4.92
C GLU A 162 4.24 -13.72 3.63
N THR A 163 4.46 -14.64 2.67
CA THR A 163 5.05 -14.33 1.36
C THR A 163 4.07 -13.69 0.37
N MET A 164 2.77 -13.65 0.72
CA MET A 164 1.74 -13.02 -0.12
C MET A 164 2.02 -11.52 -0.26
N ALA A 165 1.72 -10.95 -1.43
CA ALA A 165 1.81 -9.51 -1.65
C ALA A 165 0.63 -8.78 -0.99
N ALA A 166 0.89 -7.62 -0.36
CA ALA A 166 -0.08 -6.84 0.39
C ALA A 166 -1.29 -6.42 -0.46
N ASN A 167 -1.07 -6.02 -1.72
CA ASN A 167 -2.16 -5.67 -2.65
C ASN A 167 -3.12 -6.84 -2.93
N LYS A 168 -2.62 -8.09 -2.92
CA LYS A 168 -3.47 -9.29 -3.09
C LYS A 168 -4.35 -9.52 -1.88
N LEU A 169 -3.79 -9.35 -0.66
CA LEU A 169 -4.56 -9.45 0.56
C LEU A 169 -5.62 -8.35 0.63
N MET A 170 -5.25 -7.10 0.35
CA MET A 170 -6.17 -5.97 0.32
C MET A 170 -7.39 -6.27 -0.57
N ASN A 171 -7.16 -6.69 -1.81
CA ASN A 171 -8.24 -7.04 -2.74
C ASN A 171 -9.11 -8.19 -2.21
N MET A 172 -8.50 -9.22 -1.59
CA MET A 172 -9.23 -10.35 -1.01
C MET A 172 -10.10 -9.91 0.18
N LEU A 173 -9.58 -9.06 1.07
CA LEU A 173 -10.32 -8.53 2.21
C LEU A 173 -11.52 -7.70 1.74
N LEU A 174 -11.33 -6.78 0.78
CA LEU A 174 -12.38 -5.95 0.21
C LEU A 174 -13.47 -6.80 -0.46
N LEU A 175 -13.10 -7.78 -1.29
CA LEU A 175 -14.05 -8.66 -1.97
C LEU A 175 -14.86 -9.53 -1.00
N LYS A 176 -14.24 -9.98 0.10
CA LYS A 176 -14.89 -10.82 1.11
C LYS A 176 -15.54 -10.02 2.23
N ASN A 177 -15.49 -8.69 2.16
CA ASN A 177 -15.98 -7.78 3.21
C ASN A 177 -15.42 -8.15 4.60
N LYS A 178 -14.09 -8.37 4.65
CA LYS A 178 -13.32 -8.66 5.86
C LYS A 178 -12.35 -7.54 6.12
N SER A 179 -11.98 -7.31 7.39
CA SER A 179 -11.05 -6.23 7.76
C SER A 179 -9.71 -6.74 8.26
N LEU A 180 -9.57 -8.05 8.51
CA LEU A 180 -8.32 -8.63 9.01
C LEU A 180 -8.09 -10.04 8.47
N ALA A 181 -6.82 -10.47 8.46
CA ALA A 181 -6.37 -11.82 8.10
C ALA A 181 -5.31 -12.30 9.10
N VAL A 182 -5.26 -13.62 9.32
CA VAL A 182 -4.17 -14.29 10.04
C VAL A 182 -3.08 -14.63 9.04
N VAL A 183 -1.84 -14.30 9.39
CA VAL A 183 -0.67 -14.59 8.58
C VAL A 183 0.08 -15.75 9.17
N VAL A 184 0.41 -16.73 8.35
CA VAL A 184 1.14 -17.94 8.76
C VAL A 184 2.51 -18.00 8.11
N ASP A 185 3.47 -18.54 8.84
CA ASP A 185 4.83 -18.81 8.38
C ASP A 185 4.89 -20.08 7.48
N GLU A 186 6.07 -20.45 7.02
CA GLU A 186 6.33 -21.62 6.18
C GLU A 186 6.11 -22.96 6.91
N PHE A 187 6.04 -22.97 8.24
CA PHE A 187 5.79 -24.15 9.07
C PHE A 187 4.32 -24.29 9.46
N GLY A 188 3.49 -23.30 9.08
CA GLY A 188 2.06 -23.27 9.41
C GLY A 188 1.75 -22.67 10.79
N GLY A 189 2.74 -22.12 11.48
CA GLY A 189 2.55 -21.35 12.71
C GLY A 189 2.01 -19.95 12.44
N THR A 190 1.35 -19.36 13.41
CA THR A 190 0.90 -17.96 13.32
C THR A 190 2.10 -17.02 13.41
N ALA A 191 2.44 -16.35 12.31
CA ALA A 191 3.45 -15.31 12.27
C ALA A 191 2.93 -13.98 12.83
N GLY A 192 1.67 -13.65 12.54
CA GLY A 192 1.03 -12.42 12.97
C GLY A 192 -0.37 -12.25 12.40
N ILE A 193 -0.86 -11.03 12.44
CA ILE A 193 -2.10 -10.60 11.77
C ILE A 193 -1.83 -9.39 10.90
N VAL A 194 -2.68 -9.17 9.92
CA VAL A 194 -2.71 -7.95 9.11
C VAL A 194 -4.13 -7.47 9.01
N THR A 195 -4.33 -6.20 9.26
CA THR A 195 -5.60 -5.53 9.04
C THR A 195 -5.61 -4.80 7.70
N LEU A 196 -6.77 -4.32 7.27
CA LEU A 196 -6.87 -3.47 6.09
C LEU A 196 -6.19 -2.12 6.34
N GLU A 197 -6.27 -1.65 7.58
CA GLU A 197 -5.67 -0.43 8.08
C GLU A 197 -4.14 -0.47 7.93
N ASP A 198 -3.47 -1.56 8.35
CA ASP A 198 -2.01 -1.74 8.22
C ASP A 198 -1.56 -1.70 6.75
N ILE A 199 -2.35 -2.29 5.82
CA ILE A 199 -2.02 -2.25 4.39
C ILE A 199 -2.21 -0.84 3.82
N VAL A 200 -3.17 -0.08 4.31
CA VAL A 200 -3.41 1.30 3.88
C VAL A 200 -2.30 2.21 4.40
N GLU A 201 -1.79 1.95 5.60
CA GLU A 201 -0.65 2.66 6.18
C GLU A 201 0.62 2.51 5.33
N GLU A 202 0.86 1.35 4.71
CA GLU A 202 1.97 1.17 3.75
C GLU A 202 1.89 2.10 2.53
N ILE A 203 0.70 2.60 2.19
CA ILE A 203 0.51 3.56 1.10
C ILE A 203 0.70 5.00 1.57
N PHE A 204 0.06 5.35 2.70
CA PHE A 204 -0.02 6.72 3.18
C PHE A 204 1.09 7.08 4.17
N GLY A 205 1.84 6.09 4.70
CA GLY A 205 2.72 6.24 5.84
C GLY A 205 1.93 6.40 7.14
N GLU A 206 2.62 6.65 8.25
CA GLU A 206 1.95 7.03 9.49
C GLU A 206 1.15 8.32 9.21
N ILE A 207 -0.19 8.23 9.30
CA ILE A 207 -1.07 9.40 9.20
C ILE A 207 -0.92 10.13 10.52
N GLU A 208 -0.03 11.12 10.56
CA GLU A 208 0.06 12.02 11.71
C GLU A 208 -1.27 12.76 11.84
N ASP A 209 -2.02 12.51 12.92
CA ASP A 209 -3.19 13.32 13.28
C ASP A 209 -2.68 14.72 13.71
N GLU A 210 -3.36 15.78 13.31
CA GLU A 210 -3.03 17.18 13.69
C GLU A 210 -2.92 17.36 15.22
N HIS A 211 -3.29 16.36 15.99
CA HIS A 211 -3.20 16.29 17.44
C HIS A 211 -2.13 15.33 17.98
N ASP A 212 -1.47 14.57 17.14
CA ASP A 212 -0.33 13.71 17.50
C ASP A 212 0.93 14.55 17.66
N THR A 213 1.00 15.30 18.74
CA THR A 213 2.28 15.79 19.24
C THR A 213 3.05 14.59 19.84
N ALA A 214 3.41 13.63 19.02
CA ALA A 214 4.42 12.65 19.36
C ALA A 214 5.73 13.42 19.49
N GLN A 215 6.01 13.92 20.69
CA GLN A 215 7.32 14.46 21.04
C GLN A 215 8.30 13.27 20.98
N TYR A 216 8.84 13.01 19.80
CA TYR A 216 10.00 12.15 19.69
C TYR A 216 11.10 12.77 20.55
N VAL A 217 11.62 11.97 21.50
CA VAL A 217 12.70 12.45 22.34
C VAL A 217 13.98 12.41 21.51
N GLU A 218 14.43 13.59 21.10
CA GLU A 218 15.75 13.83 20.51
C GLU A 218 16.54 14.67 21.51
N LYS A 219 17.34 14.04 22.33
CA LYS A 219 18.11 14.76 23.35
C LYS A 219 19.59 14.47 23.19
N LYS A 220 20.35 15.50 22.88
CA LYS A 220 21.81 15.47 22.93
C LYS A 220 22.27 15.56 24.39
N ILE A 221 22.97 14.51 24.89
CA ILE A 221 23.55 14.49 26.23
C ILE A 221 24.97 15.03 26.21
N SER A 222 25.76 14.61 25.21
CA SER A 222 27.14 15.06 24.97
C SER A 222 27.42 15.09 23.47
N ASP A 223 28.65 15.49 23.06
CA ASP A 223 29.02 15.51 21.64
C ASP A 223 29.06 14.12 20.98
N ARG A 224 28.91 13.05 21.73
CA ARG A 224 28.94 11.65 21.26
C ARG A 224 27.80 10.79 21.80
N GLU A 225 26.90 11.37 22.58
CA GLU A 225 25.81 10.62 23.21
C GLU A 225 24.47 11.33 22.99
N TYR A 226 23.52 10.59 22.45
CA TYR A 226 22.16 11.03 22.18
C TYR A 226 21.17 10.05 22.78
N ILE A 227 20.01 10.55 23.21
CA ILE A 227 18.84 9.73 23.54
C ILE A 227 17.80 9.99 22.46
N PHE A 228 17.40 8.90 21.81
CA PHE A 228 16.36 8.91 20.79
C PHE A 228 15.16 8.08 21.25
N SER A 229 13.98 8.51 20.84
CA SER A 229 12.79 7.66 20.90
C SER A 229 12.99 6.43 20.01
N SER A 230 12.60 5.23 20.50
CA SER A 230 12.73 3.98 19.73
C SER A 230 11.87 3.92 18.47
N ARG A 231 11.02 4.91 18.25
CA ARG A 231 10.18 5.07 17.05
C ARG A 231 10.84 5.90 15.94
N LEU A 232 12.00 6.52 16.19
CA LEU A 232 12.73 7.23 15.14
C LEU A 232 13.31 6.25 14.13
N GLU A 233 13.14 6.54 12.86
CA GLU A 233 13.70 5.76 11.78
C GLU A 233 15.24 5.82 11.81
N ILE A 234 15.89 4.67 11.62
CA ILE A 234 17.36 4.57 11.66
C ILE A 234 17.99 5.42 10.55
N ASP A 235 17.33 5.51 9.39
CA ASP A 235 17.81 6.31 8.26
C ASP A 235 17.80 7.80 8.59
N TYR A 236 16.73 8.31 9.22
CA TYR A 236 16.68 9.69 9.73
C TYR A 236 17.81 9.99 10.73
N VAL A 237 18.07 9.07 11.68
CA VAL A 237 19.14 9.23 12.68
C VAL A 237 20.49 9.26 11.99
N ASN A 238 20.73 8.42 10.99
CA ASN A 238 21.99 8.38 10.25
C ASN A 238 22.19 9.64 9.38
N GLU A 239 21.16 10.16 8.76
CA GLU A 239 21.26 11.38 7.93
C GLU A 239 21.46 12.65 8.75
N THR A 240 20.84 12.71 9.95
CA THR A 240 20.86 13.92 10.77
C THR A 240 22.06 13.98 11.72
N PHE A 241 22.53 12.84 12.23
CA PHE A 241 23.53 12.77 13.30
C PHE A 241 24.76 11.91 12.97
N GLY A 242 24.76 11.17 11.86
CA GLY A 242 25.88 10.33 11.39
C GLY A 242 26.79 11.07 10.53
#